data_51c546e7fbd22198ea8e295289133204
#
_entry.id   51c546e7fbd22198ea8e295289133204
#
_cell.length_a   1.000
_cell.length_b   1.000
_cell.length_c   1.000
_cell.angle_alpha   90.00
_cell.angle_beta   90.00
_cell.angle_gamma   90.00
#
_symmetry.space_group_name_H-M   'P 1'
#
loop_
_entity.id
_entity.type
_entity.pdbx_description
1 polymer ?
#
loop_
_entity_poly.entity_id
_entity_poly.type
_entity_poly.pdbx_seq_one_letter_code
_entity_poly.pdbx_strand_id
1 'polypeptide(L)'
;MEPSVTVKEVKILETAEDIQERREQVLKRYVEFKEAARVKREKLEDSRRYQYFRRDAEELESWIYEKLQVASDESFRDSTNLQAKIQKHQAFEAEVAANSNAIVQLDNKVNNPNYLYT
;
A
#
# COMPACT_ATOMS: atom_id res chain seq x y z
N MET A 1 -58.87 28.99 -24.44
CA MET A 1 -57.51 29.00 -23.98
C MET A 1 -56.86 27.65 -24.19
N GLU A 2 -55.69 27.63 -24.76
CA GLU A 2 -55.08 26.38 -25.14
C GLU A 2 -54.19 25.85 -24.02
N PRO A 3 -54.32 24.57 -23.65
CA PRO A 3 -53.53 23.97 -22.61
C PRO A 3 -52.02 24.01 -22.91
N SER A 4 -51.64 23.96 -24.17
CA SER A 4 -50.20 23.95 -24.56
C SER A 4 -49.50 25.27 -24.22
N VAL A 5 -50.19 26.38 -24.31
CA VAL A 5 -49.62 27.69 -23.94
C VAL A 5 -49.39 27.75 -22.44
N THR A 6 -50.34 27.29 -21.64
CA THR A 6 -50.23 27.24 -20.19
C THR A 6 -49.04 26.35 -19.75
N VAL A 7 -48.86 25.22 -20.38
CA VAL A 7 -47.74 24.31 -20.09
C VAL A 7 -46.39 24.95 -20.42
N LYS A 8 -46.30 25.67 -21.55
CA LYS A 8 -45.08 26.38 -21.92
C LYS A 8 -44.79 27.52 -20.93
N GLU A 9 -45.80 28.28 -20.48
CA GLU A 9 -45.60 29.29 -19.49
C GLU A 9 -45.09 28.75 -18.17
N VAL A 10 -45.61 27.62 -17.71
CA VAL A 10 -45.15 26.96 -16.50
C VAL A 10 -43.71 26.53 -16.64
N LYS A 11 -43.33 25.96 -17.79
CA LYS A 11 -41.94 25.58 -18.03
C LYS A 11 -40.99 26.77 -18.07
N ILE A 12 -41.40 27.86 -18.64
CA ILE A 12 -40.62 29.10 -18.70
C ILE A 12 -40.45 29.69 -17.29
N LEU A 13 -41.49 29.67 -16.48
CA LEU A 13 -41.41 30.15 -15.10
C LEU A 13 -40.51 29.30 -14.21
N GLU A 14 -40.43 27.99 -14.47
CA GLU A 14 -39.57 27.12 -13.73
C GLU A 14 -38.10 27.25 -14.07
N THR A 15 -37.75 27.79 -15.25
CA THR A 15 -36.42 27.58 -15.82
C THR A 15 -35.28 28.32 -15.13
N ALA A 16 -35.46 29.56 -14.71
CA ALA A 16 -34.35 30.37 -14.21
C ALA A 16 -33.85 29.89 -12.86
N GLU A 17 -34.73 29.79 -11.89
CA GLU A 17 -34.37 29.38 -10.53
C GLU A 17 -34.11 27.91 -10.43
N ASP A 18 -34.88 27.06 -11.12
CA ASP A 18 -34.70 25.63 -11.11
C ASP A 18 -33.41 25.22 -11.77
N ILE A 19 -33.03 25.86 -12.86
CA ILE A 19 -31.73 25.58 -13.52
C ILE A 19 -30.60 25.98 -12.60
N GLN A 20 -30.66 27.10 -11.95
CA GLN A 20 -29.65 27.56 -11.02
C GLN A 20 -29.52 26.59 -9.84
N GLU A 21 -30.65 26.18 -9.27
CA GLU A 21 -30.67 25.24 -8.17
C GLU A 21 -30.06 23.87 -8.57
N ARG A 22 -30.45 23.37 -9.72
CA ARG A 22 -29.86 22.11 -10.24
C ARG A 22 -28.38 22.23 -10.48
N ARG A 23 -27.95 23.35 -11.02
CA ARG A 23 -26.51 23.61 -11.22
C ARG A 23 -25.77 23.55 -9.90
N GLU A 24 -26.27 24.20 -8.87
CA GLU A 24 -25.68 24.21 -7.54
C GLU A 24 -25.66 22.81 -6.95
N GLN A 25 -26.72 22.03 -7.09
CA GLN A 25 -26.78 20.65 -6.61
C GLN A 25 -25.78 19.76 -7.32
N VAL A 26 -25.69 19.90 -8.63
CA VAL A 26 -24.71 19.12 -9.43
C VAL A 26 -23.29 19.46 -9.03
N LEU A 27 -22.98 20.74 -8.88
CA LEU A 27 -21.66 21.18 -8.46
C LEU A 27 -21.33 20.69 -7.05
N LYS A 28 -22.27 20.75 -6.14
CA LYS A 28 -22.09 20.24 -4.78
C LYS A 28 -21.83 18.75 -4.76
N ARG A 29 -22.63 17.97 -5.50
CA ARG A 29 -22.43 16.53 -5.62
C ARG A 29 -21.10 16.17 -6.28
N TYR A 30 -20.68 16.97 -7.24
CA TYR A 30 -19.38 16.76 -7.89
C TYR A 30 -18.23 16.97 -6.92
N VAL A 31 -18.29 18.00 -6.09
CA VAL A 31 -17.28 18.25 -5.06
C VAL A 31 -17.26 17.12 -4.04
N GLU A 32 -18.42 16.67 -3.58
CA GLU A 32 -18.55 15.55 -2.65
C GLU A 32 -17.98 14.26 -3.26
N PHE A 33 -18.29 14.02 -4.53
CA PHE A 33 -17.78 12.87 -5.26
C PHE A 33 -16.26 12.90 -5.38
N LYS A 34 -15.69 14.04 -5.74
CA LYS A 34 -14.24 14.18 -5.84
C LYS A 34 -13.55 13.90 -4.51
N GLU A 35 -14.10 14.43 -3.43
CA GLU A 35 -13.56 14.22 -2.10
C GLU A 35 -13.66 12.76 -1.68
N ALA A 36 -14.80 12.13 -1.92
CA ALA A 36 -14.97 10.71 -1.61
C ALA A 36 -14.00 9.83 -2.42
N ALA A 37 -13.79 10.17 -3.69
CA ALA A 37 -12.83 9.46 -4.55
C ALA A 37 -11.40 9.64 -4.06
N ARG A 38 -11.04 10.83 -3.60
CA ARG A 38 -9.72 11.12 -3.04
C ARG A 38 -9.47 10.29 -1.77
N VAL A 39 -10.43 10.29 -0.86
CA VAL A 39 -10.34 9.53 0.39
C VAL A 39 -10.21 8.03 0.10
N LYS A 40 -11.01 7.52 -0.84
CA LYS A 40 -10.92 6.12 -1.23
C LYS A 40 -9.57 5.78 -1.81
N ARG A 41 -9.01 6.65 -2.66
CA ARG A 41 -7.66 6.45 -3.22
C ARG A 41 -6.62 6.33 -2.11
N GLU A 42 -6.65 7.24 -1.14
CA GLU A 42 -5.71 7.22 -0.02
C GLU A 42 -5.79 5.90 0.76
N LYS A 43 -7.01 5.44 1.06
CA LYS A 43 -7.21 4.17 1.76
C LYS A 43 -6.69 2.99 0.97
N LEU A 44 -6.88 2.98 -0.34
CA LEU A 44 -6.37 1.92 -1.21
C LEU A 44 -4.84 1.94 -1.28
N GLU A 45 -4.23 3.11 -1.34
CA GLU A 45 -2.78 3.26 -1.34
C GLU A 45 -2.18 2.81 -0.01
N ASP A 46 -2.79 3.15 1.11
CA ASP A 46 -2.37 2.70 2.44
C ASP A 46 -2.47 1.18 2.57
N SER A 47 -3.57 0.61 2.07
CA SER A 47 -3.75 -0.84 2.04
C SER A 47 -2.67 -1.52 1.19
N ARG A 48 -2.33 -0.95 0.05
CA ARG A 48 -1.28 -1.47 -0.83
C ARG A 48 0.09 -1.44 -0.14
N ARG A 49 0.43 -0.33 0.52
CA ARG A 49 1.68 -0.20 1.28
C ARG A 49 1.76 -1.24 2.39
N TYR A 50 0.66 -1.44 3.10
CA TYR A 50 0.57 -2.45 4.15
C TYR A 50 0.80 -3.87 3.59
N GLN A 51 0.18 -4.19 2.45
CA GLN A 51 0.34 -5.50 1.83
C GLN A 51 1.78 -5.73 1.36
N TYR A 52 2.42 -4.72 0.81
CA TYR A 52 3.84 -4.81 0.43
C TYR A 52 4.74 -4.97 1.65
N PHE A 53 4.50 -4.19 2.68
CA PHE A 53 5.24 -4.31 3.93
C PHE A 53 5.10 -5.71 4.52
N ARG A 54 3.90 -6.23 4.59
CA ARG A 54 3.62 -7.56 5.08
C ARG A 54 4.34 -8.64 4.29
N ARG A 55 4.30 -8.54 2.97
CA ARG A 55 5.01 -9.46 2.09
C ARG A 55 6.52 -9.43 2.34
N ASP A 56 7.09 -8.24 2.39
CA ASP A 56 8.53 -8.06 2.62
C ASP A 56 8.93 -8.60 3.99
N ALA A 57 8.12 -8.39 5.01
CA ALA A 57 8.36 -8.91 6.34
C ALA A 57 8.30 -10.44 6.37
N GLU A 58 7.32 -11.04 5.70
CA GLU A 58 7.18 -12.49 5.61
C GLU A 58 8.34 -13.13 4.86
N GLU A 59 8.80 -12.52 3.77
CA GLU A 59 9.96 -13.00 3.01
C GLU A 59 11.23 -12.94 3.86
N LEU A 60 11.42 -11.84 4.57
CA LEU A 60 12.59 -11.66 5.43
C LEU A 60 12.57 -12.64 6.62
N GLU A 61 11.41 -12.84 7.21
CA GLU A 61 11.23 -13.82 8.29
C GLU A 61 11.56 -15.24 7.82
N SER A 62 11.09 -15.64 6.65
CA SER A 62 11.40 -16.92 6.05
C SER A 62 12.89 -17.08 5.79
N TRP A 63 13.53 -16.03 5.29
CA TRP A 63 14.97 -16.03 5.04
C TRP A 63 15.76 -16.17 6.34
N ILE A 64 15.37 -15.43 7.39
CA ILE A 64 16.02 -15.51 8.72
C ILE A 64 15.88 -16.93 9.28
N TYR A 65 14.68 -17.52 9.19
CA TYR A 65 14.45 -18.88 9.65
C TYR A 65 15.36 -19.89 8.94
N GLU A 66 15.46 -19.78 7.62
CA GLU A 66 16.33 -20.62 6.81
C GLU A 66 17.80 -20.48 7.25
N LYS A 67 18.26 -19.24 7.44
CA LYS A 67 19.64 -18.98 7.87
C LYS A 67 19.91 -19.46 9.29
N LEU A 68 18.92 -19.39 10.15
CA LEU A 68 19.03 -19.93 11.50
C LEU A 68 19.21 -21.45 11.46
N GLN A 69 18.51 -22.15 10.58
CA GLN A 69 18.68 -23.58 10.39
C GLN A 69 20.10 -23.91 9.94
N VAL A 70 20.63 -23.16 8.98
CA VAL A 70 22.01 -23.34 8.51
C VAL A 70 23.02 -23.09 9.64
N ALA A 71 22.84 -22.03 10.41
CA ALA A 71 23.71 -21.66 11.51
C ALA A 71 23.68 -22.71 12.65
N SER A 72 22.56 -23.40 12.82
CA SER A 72 22.35 -24.39 13.86
C SER A 72 22.84 -25.79 13.46
N ASP A 73 23.29 -25.97 12.21
CA ASP A 73 23.78 -27.23 11.71
C ASP A 73 25.10 -27.59 12.41
N GLU A 74 25.15 -28.77 12.95
CA GLU A 74 26.33 -29.27 13.70
C GLU A 74 27.30 -30.08 12.82
N SER A 75 27.16 -30.03 11.51
CA SER A 75 28.04 -30.75 10.58
C SER A 75 29.52 -30.35 10.70
N PHE A 76 29.79 -29.18 11.32
CA PHE A 76 31.14 -28.72 11.57
C PHE A 76 31.95 -29.68 12.47
N ARG A 77 31.30 -30.56 13.23
CA ARG A 77 31.93 -31.52 14.11
C ARG A 77 32.62 -32.63 13.34
N ASP A 78 32.18 -32.86 12.12
CA ASP A 78 32.84 -33.78 11.21
C ASP A 78 34.03 -33.08 10.57
N SER A 79 35.23 -33.64 10.71
CA SER A 79 36.46 -33.04 10.20
C SER A 79 36.67 -33.21 8.69
N THR A 80 35.79 -33.95 8.00
CA THR A 80 35.88 -34.09 6.54
C THR A 80 35.50 -32.81 5.83
N ASN A 81 36.27 -32.46 4.80
CA ASN A 81 36.03 -31.27 3.98
C ASN A 81 35.96 -29.96 4.79
N LEU A 82 36.79 -29.81 5.80
CA LEU A 82 36.79 -28.65 6.67
C LEU A 82 36.99 -27.33 5.88
N GLN A 83 37.86 -27.35 4.87
CA GLN A 83 38.13 -26.21 4.03
C GLN A 83 36.86 -25.75 3.28
N ALA A 84 36.11 -26.70 2.72
CA ALA A 84 34.86 -26.41 2.05
C ALA A 84 33.79 -25.85 3.03
N LYS A 85 33.75 -26.37 4.25
CA LYS A 85 32.85 -25.88 5.30
C LYS A 85 33.17 -24.45 5.71
N ILE A 86 34.45 -24.11 5.83
CA ILE A 86 34.92 -22.77 6.13
C ILE A 86 34.49 -21.81 5.01
N GLN A 87 34.68 -22.19 3.75
CA GLN A 87 34.29 -21.39 2.60
C GLN A 87 32.79 -21.17 2.56
N LYS A 88 31.98 -22.19 2.83
CA LYS A 88 30.53 -22.07 2.93
C LYS A 88 30.11 -21.11 4.04
N HIS A 89 30.76 -21.17 5.18
CA HIS A 89 30.45 -20.30 6.30
C HIS A 89 30.83 -18.86 5.98
N GLN A 90 31.94 -18.62 5.31
CA GLN A 90 32.34 -17.29 4.86
C GLN A 90 31.30 -16.72 3.89
N ALA A 91 30.79 -17.50 2.95
CA ALA A 91 29.72 -17.10 2.05
C ALA A 91 28.42 -16.81 2.82
N PHE A 92 28.12 -17.62 3.82
CA PHE A 92 26.97 -17.41 4.71
C PHE A 92 27.08 -16.07 5.46
N GLU A 93 28.23 -15.77 6.04
CA GLU A 93 28.45 -14.50 6.74
C GLU A 93 28.31 -13.31 5.79
N ALA A 94 28.82 -13.41 4.57
CA ALA A 94 28.70 -12.38 3.55
C ALA A 94 27.24 -12.15 3.15
N GLU A 95 26.46 -13.21 3.02
CA GLU A 95 25.03 -13.13 2.72
C GLU A 95 24.26 -12.45 3.85
N VAL A 96 24.54 -12.81 5.10
CA VAL A 96 23.91 -12.17 6.27
C VAL A 96 24.26 -10.68 6.31
N ALA A 97 25.51 -10.33 6.08
CA ALA A 97 25.93 -8.93 6.05
C ALA A 97 25.24 -8.16 4.91
N ALA A 98 25.13 -8.76 3.74
CA ALA A 98 24.47 -8.13 2.60
C ALA A 98 22.98 -7.86 2.86
N ASN A 99 22.31 -8.75 3.59
CA ASN A 99 20.89 -8.62 3.89
C ASN A 99 20.58 -7.78 5.14
N SER A 100 21.59 -7.36 5.88
CA SER A 100 21.38 -6.49 7.05
C SER A 100 20.70 -5.19 6.69
N ASN A 101 20.96 -4.64 5.49
CA ASN A 101 20.30 -3.44 4.99
C ASN A 101 18.80 -3.63 4.79
N ALA A 102 18.38 -4.79 4.33
CA ALA A 102 16.95 -5.09 4.16
C ALA A 102 16.22 -5.06 5.51
N ILE A 103 16.86 -5.57 6.56
CA ILE A 103 16.31 -5.55 7.92
C ILE A 103 16.21 -4.11 8.43
N VAL A 104 17.25 -3.30 8.24
CA VAL A 104 17.27 -1.90 8.64
C VAL A 104 16.19 -1.11 7.89
N GLN A 105 16.04 -1.34 6.59
CA GLN A 105 15.01 -0.68 5.78
C GLN A 105 13.60 -1.04 6.25
N LEU A 106 13.37 -2.29 6.60
CA LEU A 106 12.07 -2.73 7.12
C LEU A 106 11.77 -2.04 8.46
N ASP A 107 12.75 -1.98 9.35
CA ASP A 107 12.64 -1.30 10.64
C ASP A 107 12.34 0.19 10.46
N ASN A 108 13.01 0.84 9.53
CA ASN A 108 12.77 2.25 9.19
C ASN A 108 11.35 2.49 8.69
N LYS A 109 10.80 1.57 7.90
CA LYS A 109 9.42 1.66 7.41
C LYS A 109 8.42 1.61 8.56
N VAL A 110 8.63 0.73 9.53
CA VAL A 110 7.78 0.62 10.72
C VAL A 110 7.83 1.91 11.53
N ASN A 111 9.02 2.50 11.68
CA ASN A 111 9.24 3.69 12.49
C ASN A 111 8.89 4.99 11.74
N ASN A 112 8.59 4.91 10.45
CA ASN A 112 8.18 6.07 9.68
C ASN A 112 6.66 6.21 9.72
N PRO A 113 6.12 7.21 10.44
CA PRO A 113 4.68 7.38 10.56
C PRO A 113 4.01 7.70 9.22
N ASN A 114 4.77 8.24 8.25
CA ASN A 114 4.23 8.58 6.94
C ASN A 114 4.11 7.37 6.01
N TYR A 115 4.73 6.25 6.33
CA TYR A 115 4.70 5.09 5.46
C TYR A 115 3.36 4.35 5.49
N LEU A 116 2.77 4.18 6.67
CA LEU A 116 1.54 3.39 6.86
C LEU A 116 0.28 4.24 7.03
N TYR A 117 0.41 5.52 7.39
CA TYR A 117 -0.71 6.35 7.83
C TYR A 117 -0.87 7.65 7.03
N THR A 118 -0.29 7.74 5.87
CA THR A 118 -0.54 8.88 5.00
C THR A 118 -1.68 8.61 4.06
#